data_0316f618acb30bb62aef407ac31f8b55
#
_entry.id   0316f618acb30bb62aef407ac31f8b55
#
_cell.length_a   1.000
_cell.length_b   1.000
_cell.length_c   1.000
_cell.angle_alpha   90.00
_cell.angle_beta   90.00
_cell.angle_gamma   90.00
#
_symmetry.space_group_name_H-M   'P 1'
#
loop_
_entity.id
_entity.type
_entity.pdbx_description
1 polymer ?
#
loop_
_entity_poly.entity_id
_entity_poly.type
_entity_poly.pdbx_seq_one_letter_code
_entity_poly.pdbx_strand_id
1 'polypeptide(L)'
;VGLPRSGSTLIEQILASHSAVEGTMELPEIISMTRGLRRQASPGPNATYYDVLATLDADAVRALGEQYIERTRIQRKTPAPYFIDKMPNNFVHVGLIHLALPNARIIDARRHPLACCFSCYKQHFARGQNFTYSLEDVGHYYADYVALMAHFDEVLPGRVHRVIYERMVEDTEAEVRRLLDYCGLPFEEGCMRFFENDRPVRTASSEQVRQPIFRDALDHW
;
A
#
# COMPACT_ATOMS: atom_id res chain seq x y z
N VAL A 1 0.14 1.43 0.08
CA VAL A 1 -1.34 1.53 0.04
C VAL A 1 -1.81 2.10 -1.29
N GLY A 2 -3.14 2.21 -1.51
CA GLY A 2 -3.77 2.77 -2.72
C GLY A 2 -4.90 1.88 -3.22
N LEU A 3 -5.43 2.13 -4.42
CA LEU A 3 -6.35 1.19 -5.04
C LEU A 3 -5.60 -0.01 -5.67
N PRO A 4 -6.26 -1.17 -5.83
CA PRO A 4 -5.77 -2.19 -6.73
C PRO A 4 -5.52 -1.60 -8.13
N ARG A 5 -4.54 -2.10 -8.85
CA ARG A 5 -4.19 -1.64 -10.22
C ARG A 5 -3.64 -0.20 -10.33
N SER A 6 -3.27 0.43 -9.21
CA SER A 6 -2.65 1.76 -9.17
C SER A 6 -1.14 1.78 -9.38
N GLY A 7 -0.49 0.62 -9.61
CA GLY A 7 0.96 0.52 -9.72
C GLY A 7 1.68 0.13 -8.43
N SER A 8 0.95 -0.23 -7.37
CA SER A 8 1.55 -0.59 -6.07
C SER A 8 2.52 -1.77 -6.15
N THR A 9 2.29 -2.74 -7.05
CA THR A 9 3.22 -3.87 -7.28
C THR A 9 4.52 -3.39 -7.93
N LEU A 10 4.48 -2.41 -8.83
CA LEU A 10 5.68 -1.80 -9.42
C LEU A 10 6.52 -1.11 -8.33
N ILE A 11 5.90 -0.29 -7.49
CA ILE A 11 6.58 0.39 -6.38
C ILE A 11 7.19 -0.63 -5.40
N GLU A 12 6.45 -1.67 -5.06
CA GLU A 12 6.94 -2.77 -4.24
C GLU A 12 8.17 -3.44 -4.86
N GLN A 13 8.14 -3.73 -6.17
CA GLN A 13 9.23 -4.38 -6.87
C GLN A 13 10.48 -3.49 -6.95
N ILE A 14 10.31 -2.19 -7.21
CA ILE A 14 11.39 -1.19 -7.18
C ILE A 14 12.06 -1.18 -5.81
N LEU A 15 11.29 -1.00 -4.74
CA LEU A 15 11.82 -0.96 -3.38
C LEU A 15 12.42 -2.29 -2.92
N ALA A 16 11.83 -3.41 -3.30
CA ALA A 16 12.34 -4.75 -2.99
C ALA A 16 13.62 -5.12 -3.76
N SER A 17 14.04 -4.29 -4.71
CA SER A 17 15.31 -4.40 -5.42
C SER A 17 16.44 -3.61 -4.76
N HIS A 18 16.14 -2.90 -3.67
CA HIS A 18 17.13 -2.27 -2.80
C HIS A 18 17.68 -3.28 -1.79
N SER A 19 19.00 -3.29 -1.57
CA SER A 19 19.68 -4.27 -0.72
C SER A 19 19.20 -4.31 0.74
N ALA A 20 18.70 -3.18 1.26
CA ALA A 20 18.19 -3.06 2.63
C ALA A 20 16.70 -3.40 2.78
N VAL A 21 15.99 -3.78 1.72
CA VAL A 21 14.52 -3.91 1.73
C VAL A 21 14.08 -5.29 1.27
N GLU A 22 13.28 -5.95 2.09
CA GLU A 22 12.61 -7.20 1.72
C GLU A 22 11.18 -6.93 1.24
N GLY A 23 10.87 -7.34 0.01
CA GLY A 23 9.49 -7.40 -0.48
C GLY A 23 8.81 -8.66 0.06
N THR A 24 7.71 -8.49 0.79
CA THR A 24 6.96 -9.65 1.30
C THR A 24 5.77 -9.99 0.39
N MET A 25 4.59 -9.60 0.78
CA MET A 25 3.34 -9.82 0.04
C MET A 25 2.23 -8.91 0.59
N GLU A 26 0.99 -9.18 0.22
CA GLU A 26 -0.20 -8.61 0.86
C GLU A 26 -0.43 -9.29 2.21
N LEU A 27 0.00 -8.62 3.30
CA LEU A 27 -0.06 -9.18 4.64
C LEU A 27 -1.45 -8.94 5.26
N PRO A 28 -2.08 -9.96 5.86
CA PRO A 28 -3.42 -9.83 6.44
C PRO A 28 -3.43 -9.22 7.86
N GLU A 29 -2.27 -8.87 8.42
CA GLU A 29 -2.09 -8.53 9.84
C GLU A 29 -2.83 -7.25 10.23
N ILE A 30 -2.79 -6.19 9.42
CA ILE A 30 -3.55 -4.95 9.69
C ILE A 30 -5.06 -5.25 9.69
N ILE A 31 -5.55 -5.98 8.70
CA ILE A 31 -6.98 -6.38 8.64
C ILE A 31 -7.35 -7.26 9.83
N SER A 32 -6.47 -8.17 10.25
CA SER A 32 -6.69 -9.01 11.42
C SER A 32 -6.75 -8.18 12.71
N MET A 33 -5.89 -7.18 12.84
CA MET A 33 -5.85 -6.25 13.97
C MET A 33 -7.16 -5.44 14.05
N THR A 34 -7.61 -4.86 12.94
CA THR A 34 -8.85 -4.08 12.91
C THR A 34 -10.08 -4.93 13.25
N ARG A 35 -10.11 -6.19 12.80
CA ARG A 35 -11.15 -7.16 13.19
C ARG A 35 -11.10 -7.48 14.69
N GLY A 36 -9.91 -7.60 15.26
CA GLY A 36 -9.70 -7.80 16.70
C GLY A 36 -10.26 -6.64 17.52
N LEU A 37 -9.91 -5.41 17.13
CA LEU A 37 -10.42 -4.18 17.76
C LEU A 37 -11.95 -4.07 17.63
N ARG A 38 -12.49 -4.31 16.43
CA ARG A 38 -13.93 -4.25 16.19
C ARG A 38 -14.74 -5.20 17.08
N ARG A 39 -14.21 -6.37 17.44
CA ARG A 39 -14.87 -7.33 18.36
C ARG A 39 -14.96 -6.78 19.80
N GLN A 40 -14.13 -5.81 20.15
CA GLN A 40 -14.11 -5.16 21.47
C GLN A 40 -15.03 -3.93 21.50
N ALA A 41 -15.48 -3.44 20.33
CA ALA A 41 -16.40 -2.33 20.26
C ALA A 41 -17.76 -2.70 20.91
N SER A 42 -18.38 -1.74 21.57
CA SER A 42 -19.74 -1.92 22.11
C SER A 42 -20.71 -2.29 20.98
N PRO A 43 -21.64 -3.21 21.22
CA PRO A 43 -22.61 -3.60 20.21
C PRO A 43 -23.44 -2.40 19.74
N GLY A 44 -23.47 -2.17 18.41
CA GLY A 44 -24.26 -1.09 17.81
C GLY A 44 -24.17 -1.13 16.29
N PRO A 45 -25.18 -0.63 15.57
CA PRO A 45 -25.22 -0.67 14.11
C PRO A 45 -24.06 0.12 13.45
N ASN A 46 -23.51 1.11 14.14
CA ASN A 46 -22.43 1.98 13.66
C ASN A 46 -21.10 1.76 14.39
N ALA A 47 -20.98 0.69 15.19
CA ALA A 47 -19.76 0.40 15.94
C ALA A 47 -18.58 0.12 14.99
N THR A 48 -17.52 0.90 15.11
CA THR A 48 -16.31 0.80 14.33
C THR A 48 -15.11 0.43 15.23
N TYR A 49 -14.02 -0.01 14.65
CA TYR A 49 -12.80 -0.20 15.43
C TYR A 49 -12.17 1.16 15.86
N TYR A 50 -12.51 2.26 15.21
CA TYR A 50 -12.06 3.60 15.58
C TYR A 50 -12.57 4.00 16.97
N ASP A 51 -13.80 3.58 17.35
CA ASP A 51 -14.35 3.83 18.67
C ASP A 51 -13.50 3.19 19.77
N VAL A 52 -13.00 1.97 19.51
CA VAL A 52 -12.08 1.28 20.43
C VAL A 52 -10.71 1.95 20.40
N LEU A 53 -10.19 2.24 19.23
CA LEU A 53 -8.87 2.87 19.06
C LEU A 53 -8.78 4.20 19.81
N ALA A 54 -9.85 4.99 19.82
CA ALA A 54 -9.94 6.26 20.54
C ALA A 54 -9.87 6.12 22.07
N THR A 55 -10.10 4.92 22.60
CA THR A 55 -10.04 4.64 24.06
C THR A 55 -8.73 4.02 24.51
N LEU A 56 -7.87 3.62 23.58
CA LEU A 56 -6.58 2.99 23.90
C LEU A 56 -5.58 4.02 24.41
N ASP A 57 -4.84 3.64 25.46
CA ASP A 57 -3.68 4.39 25.89
C ASP A 57 -2.44 4.10 25.02
N ALA A 58 -1.36 4.82 25.27
CA ALA A 58 -0.12 4.72 24.50
C ALA A 58 0.52 3.31 24.58
N ASP A 59 0.39 2.62 25.71
CA ASP A 59 0.97 1.29 25.91
C ASP A 59 0.16 0.23 25.15
N ALA A 60 -1.16 0.33 25.13
CA ALA A 60 -2.02 -0.53 24.33
C ALA A 60 -1.78 -0.35 22.82
N VAL A 61 -1.62 0.89 22.37
CA VAL A 61 -1.30 1.18 20.95
C VAL A 61 0.09 0.64 20.59
N ARG A 62 1.09 0.79 21.47
CA ARG A 62 2.42 0.21 21.27
C ARG A 62 2.35 -1.31 21.18
N ALA A 63 1.59 -1.97 22.06
CA ALA A 63 1.42 -3.42 22.04
C ALA A 63 0.81 -3.92 20.72
N LEU A 64 -0.11 -3.16 20.09
CA LEU A 64 -0.61 -3.47 18.76
C LEU A 64 0.50 -3.47 17.71
N GLY A 65 1.38 -2.47 17.74
CA GLY A 65 2.53 -2.38 16.83
C GLY A 65 3.53 -3.53 17.03
N GLU A 66 3.88 -3.84 18.27
CA GLU A 66 4.76 -4.95 18.62
C GLU A 66 4.16 -6.30 18.16
N GLN A 67 2.87 -6.50 18.36
CA GLN A 67 2.17 -7.69 17.89
C GLN A 67 2.20 -7.80 16.36
N TYR A 68 2.03 -6.68 15.64
CA TYR A 68 2.15 -6.66 14.17
C TYR A 68 3.55 -7.09 13.74
N ILE A 69 4.59 -6.50 14.32
CA ILE A 69 5.99 -6.83 13.99
C ILE A 69 6.30 -8.31 14.28
N GLU A 70 5.81 -8.86 15.39
CA GLU A 70 6.01 -10.26 15.71
C GLU A 70 5.26 -11.20 14.75
N ARG A 71 4.00 -10.93 14.45
CA ARG A 71 3.19 -11.76 13.56
C ARG A 71 3.69 -11.76 12.11
N THR A 72 4.23 -10.65 11.65
CA THR A 72 4.82 -10.54 10.31
C THR A 72 6.18 -11.21 10.19
N ARG A 73 6.82 -11.57 11.29
CA ARG A 73 8.18 -12.18 11.32
C ARG A 73 8.26 -13.45 10.46
N ILE A 74 7.21 -14.27 10.47
CA ILE A 74 7.17 -15.52 9.69
C ILE A 74 7.24 -15.28 8.17
N GLN A 75 6.82 -14.10 7.71
CA GLN A 75 6.83 -13.73 6.29
C GLN A 75 8.17 -13.16 5.84
N ARG A 76 9.00 -12.70 6.79
CA ARG A 76 10.33 -12.14 6.50
C ARG A 76 11.35 -13.28 6.41
N LYS A 77 12.02 -13.38 5.27
CA LYS A 77 12.93 -14.49 4.93
C LYS A 77 14.39 -14.08 4.87
N THR A 78 14.66 -12.77 4.87
CA THR A 78 16.00 -12.21 4.75
C THR A 78 16.35 -11.42 6.03
N PRO A 79 17.65 -11.11 6.26
CA PRO A 79 18.07 -10.25 7.36
C PRO A 79 17.93 -8.75 7.04
N ALA A 80 17.24 -8.38 5.95
CA ALA A 80 17.06 -6.97 5.57
C ALA A 80 16.43 -6.17 6.72
N PRO A 81 16.95 -4.96 7.00
CA PRO A 81 16.46 -4.14 8.11
C PRO A 81 15.04 -3.61 7.90
N TYR A 82 14.58 -3.55 6.64
CA TYR A 82 13.25 -3.10 6.28
C TYR A 82 12.50 -4.17 5.50
N PHE A 83 11.18 -4.17 5.63
CA PHE A 83 10.29 -5.00 4.81
C PHE A 83 9.08 -4.20 4.34
N ILE A 84 8.46 -4.68 3.29
CA ILE A 84 7.27 -4.05 2.70
C ILE A 84 6.04 -4.90 3.02
N ASP A 85 5.02 -4.26 3.61
CA ASP A 85 3.65 -4.77 3.59
C ASP A 85 2.91 -4.03 2.47
N LYS A 86 2.66 -4.72 1.36
CA LYS A 86 1.95 -4.14 0.23
C LYS A 86 0.51 -4.68 0.19
N MET A 87 -0.38 -4.03 0.92
CA MET A 87 -1.81 -4.30 0.91
C MET A 87 -2.53 -3.02 0.45
N PRO A 88 -3.01 -2.95 -0.81
CA PRO A 88 -3.60 -1.72 -1.36
C PRO A 88 -4.68 -1.15 -0.45
N ASN A 89 -5.66 -1.93 -0.05
CA ASN A 89 -6.80 -1.49 0.76
C ASN A 89 -6.44 -1.07 2.21
N ASN A 90 -5.19 -1.20 2.65
CA ASN A 90 -4.75 -0.64 3.93
C ASN A 90 -4.77 0.89 3.98
N PHE A 91 -5.09 1.58 2.86
CA PHE A 91 -5.28 3.03 2.86
C PHE A 91 -6.39 3.46 3.85
N VAL A 92 -7.42 2.67 4.06
CA VAL A 92 -8.48 2.95 5.06
C VAL A 92 -7.98 2.84 6.50
N HIS A 93 -6.79 2.32 6.72
CA HIS A 93 -6.20 2.08 8.05
C HIS A 93 -4.95 2.93 8.31
N VAL A 94 -4.67 3.95 7.49
CA VAL A 94 -3.48 4.82 7.63
C VAL A 94 -3.36 5.41 9.04
N GLY A 95 -4.47 5.84 9.64
CA GLY A 95 -4.47 6.37 11.01
C GLY A 95 -4.01 5.33 12.05
N LEU A 96 -4.53 4.10 11.98
CA LEU A 96 -4.08 3.00 12.85
C LEU A 96 -2.61 2.66 12.62
N ILE A 97 -2.19 2.58 11.36
CA ILE A 97 -0.79 2.29 10.99
C ILE A 97 0.13 3.37 11.57
N HIS A 98 -0.23 4.65 11.41
CA HIS A 98 0.54 5.76 11.96
C HIS A 98 0.71 5.68 13.48
N LEU A 99 -0.37 5.34 14.20
CA LEU A 99 -0.34 5.24 15.66
C LEU A 99 0.45 4.01 16.14
N ALA A 100 0.16 2.83 15.61
CA ALA A 100 0.75 1.57 16.04
C ALA A 100 2.20 1.37 15.54
N LEU A 101 2.53 1.93 14.38
CA LEU A 101 3.82 1.78 13.71
C LEU A 101 4.40 3.17 13.33
N PRO A 102 4.80 4.00 14.31
CA PRO A 102 5.17 5.40 14.07
C PRO A 102 6.39 5.58 13.15
N ASN A 103 7.21 4.54 13.01
CA ASN A 103 8.39 4.54 12.13
C ASN A 103 8.09 4.03 10.72
N ALA A 104 6.88 3.52 10.45
CA ALA A 104 6.50 3.07 9.12
C ALA A 104 6.47 4.23 8.13
N ARG A 105 7.01 4.01 6.94
CA ARG A 105 6.89 4.91 5.79
C ARG A 105 5.66 4.51 4.99
N ILE A 106 4.71 5.41 4.84
CA ILE A 106 3.44 5.13 4.15
C ILE A 106 3.53 5.68 2.74
N ILE A 107 3.40 4.80 1.75
CA ILE A 107 3.48 5.14 0.33
C ILE A 107 2.10 4.93 -0.29
N ASP A 108 1.54 5.99 -0.86
CA ASP A 108 0.27 6.00 -1.59
C ASP A 108 0.55 5.86 -3.08
N ALA A 109 0.27 4.67 -3.65
CA ALA A 109 0.34 4.42 -5.07
C ALA A 109 -0.93 4.92 -5.76
N ARG A 110 -0.80 5.92 -6.60
CA ARG A 110 -1.93 6.55 -7.30
C ARG A 110 -1.76 6.50 -8.81
N ARG A 111 -2.84 6.28 -9.51
CA ARG A 111 -2.92 6.28 -10.97
C ARG A 111 -4.11 7.12 -11.42
N HIS A 112 -4.09 7.60 -12.67
CA HIS A 112 -5.21 8.31 -13.28
C HIS A 112 -6.54 7.59 -13.03
N PRO A 113 -7.60 8.28 -12.57
CA PRO A 113 -8.85 7.64 -12.12
C PRO A 113 -9.46 6.72 -13.17
N LEU A 114 -9.59 7.18 -14.41
CA LEU A 114 -10.18 6.35 -15.49
C LEU A 114 -9.34 5.09 -15.75
N ALA A 115 -8.01 5.23 -15.83
CA ALA A 115 -7.10 4.11 -16.04
C ALA A 115 -7.15 3.09 -14.89
N CYS A 116 -7.18 3.58 -13.65
CA CYS A 116 -7.26 2.72 -12.47
C CYS A 116 -8.61 2.01 -12.38
N CYS A 117 -9.72 2.76 -12.47
CA CYS A 117 -11.08 2.22 -12.36
C CYS A 117 -11.38 1.22 -13.48
N PHE A 118 -11.04 1.55 -14.73
CA PHE A 118 -11.24 0.64 -15.85
C PHE A 118 -10.38 -0.64 -15.72
N SER A 119 -9.13 -0.51 -15.24
CA SER A 119 -8.28 -1.66 -14.98
C SER A 119 -8.80 -2.54 -13.84
N CYS A 120 -9.42 -1.95 -12.81
CA CYS A 120 -10.10 -2.69 -11.74
C CYS A 120 -11.33 -3.42 -12.29
N TYR A 121 -12.18 -2.75 -13.07
CA TYR A 121 -13.39 -3.31 -13.64
C TYR A 121 -13.11 -4.51 -14.56
N LYS A 122 -12.06 -4.44 -15.39
CA LYS A 122 -11.65 -5.55 -16.27
C LYS A 122 -11.01 -6.73 -15.54
N GLN A 123 -10.56 -6.54 -14.29
CA GLN A 123 -9.83 -7.55 -13.54
C GLN A 123 -10.79 -8.43 -12.75
N HIS A 124 -10.80 -9.73 -13.02
CA HIS A 124 -11.47 -10.66 -12.13
C HIS A 124 -10.62 -10.88 -10.87
N PHE A 125 -11.07 -10.33 -9.75
CA PHE A 125 -10.44 -10.54 -8.45
C PHE A 125 -11.06 -11.77 -7.77
N ALA A 126 -10.20 -12.62 -7.21
CA ALA A 126 -10.65 -13.85 -6.57
C ALA A 126 -11.50 -13.61 -5.31
N ARG A 127 -11.22 -12.53 -4.56
CA ARG A 127 -11.93 -12.16 -3.31
C ARG A 127 -11.75 -10.68 -2.96
N GLY A 128 -12.72 -10.13 -2.22
CA GLY A 128 -12.55 -8.91 -1.43
C GLY A 128 -12.60 -7.58 -2.19
N GLN A 129 -12.94 -7.59 -3.48
CA GLN A 129 -12.98 -6.39 -4.32
C GLN A 129 -14.37 -6.23 -4.97
N ASN A 130 -15.44 -6.36 -4.20
CA ASN A 130 -16.81 -6.39 -4.72
C ASN A 130 -17.20 -5.10 -5.45
N PHE A 131 -16.64 -3.95 -5.06
CA PHE A 131 -16.84 -2.67 -5.72
C PHE A 131 -16.35 -2.64 -7.18
N THR A 132 -15.56 -3.61 -7.63
CA THR A 132 -15.05 -3.64 -9.01
C THR A 132 -15.99 -4.25 -10.02
N TYR A 133 -17.16 -4.75 -9.61
CA TYR A 133 -18.16 -5.33 -10.53
C TYR A 133 -19.04 -4.29 -11.23
N SER A 134 -18.96 -3.02 -10.84
CA SER A 134 -19.65 -1.89 -11.43
C SER A 134 -18.67 -0.73 -11.66
N LEU A 135 -18.76 -0.05 -12.83
CA LEU A 135 -17.96 1.15 -13.08
C LEU A 135 -18.37 2.31 -12.17
N GLU A 136 -19.63 2.40 -11.80
CA GLU A 136 -20.14 3.40 -10.86
C GLU A 136 -19.56 3.16 -9.46
N ASP A 137 -19.63 1.92 -8.96
CA ASP A 137 -19.13 1.57 -7.63
C ASP A 137 -17.61 1.78 -7.51
N VAL A 138 -16.84 1.38 -8.53
CA VAL A 138 -15.39 1.61 -8.50
C VAL A 138 -15.05 3.09 -8.61
N GLY A 139 -15.86 3.89 -9.32
CA GLY A 139 -15.74 5.34 -9.41
C GLY A 139 -15.98 6.01 -8.06
N HIS A 140 -17.05 5.64 -7.35
CA HIS A 140 -17.34 6.11 -5.99
C HIS A 140 -16.24 5.71 -5.01
N TYR A 141 -15.81 4.45 -5.04
CA TYR A 141 -14.73 3.97 -4.17
C TYR A 141 -13.41 4.72 -4.42
N TYR A 142 -13.12 5.06 -5.68
CA TYR A 142 -11.95 5.88 -6.01
C TYR A 142 -12.08 7.30 -5.46
N ALA A 143 -13.26 7.92 -5.56
CA ALA A 143 -13.53 9.25 -5.02
C ALA A 143 -13.37 9.27 -3.48
N ASP A 144 -13.94 8.29 -2.79
CA ASP A 144 -13.81 8.13 -1.34
C ASP A 144 -12.36 7.91 -0.91
N TYR A 145 -11.61 7.10 -1.66
CA TYR A 145 -10.17 6.92 -1.42
C TYR A 145 -9.40 8.25 -1.55
N VAL A 146 -9.66 9.03 -2.61
CA VAL A 146 -8.99 10.32 -2.81
C VAL A 146 -9.32 11.30 -1.67
N ALA A 147 -10.60 11.36 -1.26
CA ALA A 147 -11.05 12.21 -0.17
C ALA A 147 -10.40 11.81 1.17
N LEU A 148 -10.36 10.50 1.47
CA LEU A 148 -9.72 9.99 2.68
C LEU A 148 -8.21 10.26 2.71
N MET A 149 -7.52 10.07 1.58
CA MET A 149 -6.08 10.35 1.51
C MET A 149 -5.78 11.86 1.59
N ALA A 150 -6.66 12.73 1.09
CA ALA A 150 -6.56 14.18 1.29
C ALA A 150 -6.72 14.56 2.77
N HIS A 151 -7.66 13.93 3.49
CA HIS A 151 -7.77 14.08 4.93
C HIS A 151 -6.49 13.68 5.66
N PHE A 152 -5.87 12.55 5.30
CA PHE A 152 -4.58 12.17 5.90
C PHE A 152 -3.43 13.13 5.55
N ASP A 153 -3.43 13.74 4.37
CA ASP A 153 -2.45 14.80 4.03
C ASP A 153 -2.59 16.01 4.97
N GLU A 154 -3.84 16.36 5.35
CA GLU A 154 -4.14 17.47 6.25
C GLU A 154 -3.78 17.18 7.71
N VAL A 155 -4.23 16.01 8.25
CA VAL A 155 -4.07 15.69 9.68
C VAL A 155 -2.73 15.03 10.01
N LEU A 156 -2.03 14.48 9.03
CA LEU A 156 -0.73 13.81 9.15
C LEU A 156 0.27 14.37 8.12
N PRO A 157 0.58 15.68 8.13
CA PRO A 157 1.40 16.31 7.09
C PRO A 157 2.77 15.63 6.96
N GLY A 158 3.14 15.29 5.72
CA GLY A 158 4.42 14.65 5.39
C GLY A 158 4.55 13.17 5.78
N ARG A 159 3.49 12.55 6.32
CA ARG A 159 3.52 11.12 6.72
C ARG A 159 3.18 10.15 5.60
N VAL A 160 2.59 10.64 4.52
CA VAL A 160 2.24 9.84 3.34
C VAL A 160 2.97 10.39 2.13
N HIS A 161 3.75 9.56 1.45
CA HIS A 161 4.38 9.88 0.18
C HIS A 161 3.54 9.37 -0.97
N ARG A 162 3.14 10.27 -1.87
CA ARG A 162 2.33 9.91 -3.03
C ARG A 162 3.20 9.68 -4.25
N VAL A 163 3.10 8.47 -4.81
CA VAL A 163 3.72 8.11 -6.09
C VAL A 163 2.64 8.06 -7.15
N ILE A 164 2.75 8.95 -8.14
CA ILE A 164 1.85 8.98 -9.29
C ILE A 164 2.41 8.08 -10.38
N TYR A 165 1.65 7.07 -10.79
CA TYR A 165 2.07 6.07 -11.77
C TYR A 165 2.56 6.68 -13.08
N GLU A 166 1.84 7.67 -13.59
CA GLU A 166 2.17 8.36 -14.84
C GLU A 166 3.54 9.05 -14.76
N ARG A 167 3.83 9.73 -13.64
CA ARG A 167 5.16 10.34 -13.40
C ARG A 167 6.26 9.29 -13.31
N MET A 168 5.97 8.17 -12.65
CA MET A 168 6.91 7.04 -12.59
C MET A 168 7.24 6.50 -13.97
N VAL A 169 6.29 6.52 -14.92
CA VAL A 169 6.51 6.10 -16.30
C VAL A 169 7.25 7.18 -17.12
N GLU A 170 6.95 8.46 -16.89
CA GLU A 170 7.54 9.58 -17.60
C GLU A 170 9.02 9.80 -17.23
N ASP A 171 9.31 9.80 -15.94
CA ASP A 171 10.68 10.00 -15.40
C ASP A 171 10.93 9.04 -14.22
N THR A 172 11.21 7.78 -14.58
CA THR A 172 11.39 6.70 -13.60
C THR A 172 12.52 7.01 -12.61
N GLU A 173 13.66 7.53 -13.08
CA GLU A 173 14.80 7.75 -12.19
C GLU A 173 14.51 8.85 -11.16
N ALA A 174 13.94 9.97 -11.58
CA ALA A 174 13.59 11.04 -10.64
C ALA A 174 12.55 10.57 -9.60
N GLU A 175 11.54 9.81 -10.01
CA GLU A 175 10.53 9.28 -9.09
C GLU A 175 11.11 8.21 -8.14
N VAL A 176 12.00 7.34 -8.61
CA VAL A 176 12.69 6.36 -7.76
C VAL A 176 13.58 7.06 -6.74
N ARG A 177 14.33 8.10 -7.14
CA ARG A 177 15.15 8.88 -6.21
C ARG A 177 14.30 9.57 -5.13
N ARG A 178 13.18 10.18 -5.51
CA ARG A 178 12.24 10.81 -4.54
C ARG A 178 11.64 9.78 -3.58
N LEU A 179 11.28 8.61 -4.08
CA LEU A 179 10.73 7.52 -3.29
C LEU A 179 11.75 7.00 -2.26
N LEU A 180 13.00 6.78 -2.69
CA LEU A 180 14.08 6.33 -1.81
C LEU A 180 14.45 7.39 -0.78
N ASP A 181 14.51 8.67 -1.18
CA ASP A 181 14.74 9.79 -0.26
C ASP A 181 13.68 9.86 0.84
N TYR A 182 12.39 9.77 0.48
CA TYR A 182 11.30 9.68 1.47
C TYR A 182 11.46 8.49 2.42
N CYS A 183 11.92 7.35 1.92
CA CYS A 183 12.20 6.17 2.74
C CYS A 183 13.46 6.32 3.61
N GLY A 184 14.32 7.31 3.36
CA GLY A 184 15.61 7.48 4.00
C GLY A 184 16.64 6.45 3.52
N LEU A 185 16.52 6.00 2.27
CA LEU A 185 17.37 5.00 1.65
C LEU A 185 18.28 5.64 0.59
N PRO A 186 19.56 5.24 0.49
CA PRO A 186 20.42 5.67 -0.59
C PRO A 186 19.93 5.14 -1.94
N PHE A 187 20.29 5.83 -3.02
CA PHE A 187 19.97 5.33 -4.36
C PHE A 187 20.83 4.09 -4.68
N GLU A 188 20.18 3.06 -5.21
CA GLU A 188 20.82 1.86 -5.74
C GLU A 188 20.34 1.57 -7.16
N GLU A 189 21.27 1.27 -8.07
CA GLU A 189 20.99 0.91 -9.48
C GLU A 189 20.05 -0.31 -9.61
N GLY A 190 20.05 -1.21 -8.62
CA GLY A 190 19.13 -2.34 -8.55
C GLY A 190 17.67 -1.93 -8.60
N CYS A 191 17.33 -0.77 -8.03
CA CYS A 191 15.97 -0.23 -8.06
C CYS A 191 15.50 0.15 -9.47
N MET A 192 16.44 0.55 -10.36
CA MET A 192 16.14 0.84 -11.77
C MET A 192 16.00 -0.44 -12.59
N ARG A 193 16.63 -1.52 -12.16
CA ARG A 193 16.56 -2.85 -12.80
C ARG A 193 15.63 -3.80 -12.04
N PHE A 194 14.58 -3.28 -11.45
CA PHE A 194 13.60 -4.02 -10.64
C PHE A 194 13.00 -5.25 -11.35
N PHE A 195 12.96 -5.25 -12.68
CA PHE A 195 12.47 -6.35 -13.52
C PHE A 195 13.38 -7.56 -13.52
N GLU A 196 14.66 -7.41 -13.12
CA GLU A 196 15.64 -8.50 -12.95
C GLU A 196 15.48 -9.22 -11.60
N ASN A 197 14.68 -8.68 -10.68
CA ASN A 197 14.48 -9.26 -9.35
C ASN A 197 13.56 -10.48 -9.41
N ASP A 198 14.07 -11.66 -9.08
CA ASP A 198 13.41 -12.97 -9.20
C ASP A 198 12.43 -13.30 -8.06
N ARG A 199 12.23 -12.39 -7.10
CA ARG A 199 11.33 -12.67 -5.99
C ARG A 199 9.92 -13.08 -6.48
N PRO A 200 9.21 -13.98 -5.77
CA PRO A 200 7.83 -14.33 -6.14
C PRO A 200 6.89 -13.15 -6.02
N VAL A 201 6.17 -12.81 -7.07
CA VAL A 201 5.11 -11.78 -7.10
C VAL A 201 3.76 -12.46 -7.28
N ARG A 202 2.88 -12.34 -6.28
CA ARG A 202 1.58 -13.02 -6.25
C ARG A 202 0.42 -12.03 -6.38
N THR A 203 0.44 -11.23 -7.45
CA THR A 203 -0.62 -10.25 -7.73
C THR A 203 -1.04 -10.32 -9.19
N ALA A 204 -2.19 -9.72 -9.53
CA ALA A 204 -2.67 -9.60 -10.90
C ALA A 204 -1.71 -8.82 -11.85
N SER A 205 -0.66 -8.20 -11.29
CA SER A 205 0.35 -7.43 -12.04
C SER A 205 1.70 -8.14 -12.10
N SER A 206 1.78 -9.44 -11.78
CA SER A 206 3.04 -10.19 -11.71
C SER A 206 3.84 -10.17 -13.02
N GLU A 207 3.17 -10.35 -14.16
CA GLU A 207 3.80 -10.33 -15.47
C GLU A 207 4.35 -8.94 -15.85
N GLN A 208 3.60 -7.89 -15.47
CA GLN A 208 3.94 -6.52 -15.84
C GLN A 208 5.24 -6.03 -15.18
N VAL A 209 5.54 -6.49 -13.96
CA VAL A 209 6.75 -6.07 -13.23
C VAL A 209 8.00 -6.89 -13.56
N ARG A 210 7.88 -7.86 -14.48
CA ARG A 210 9.01 -8.63 -15.05
C ARG A 210 9.61 -8.00 -16.30
N GLN A 211 9.13 -6.83 -16.68
CA GLN A 211 9.58 -6.10 -17.85
C GLN A 211 9.95 -4.66 -17.45
N PRO A 212 10.85 -4.00 -18.18
CA PRO A 212 11.08 -2.57 -18.01
C PRO A 212 9.78 -1.79 -18.14
N ILE A 213 9.71 -0.62 -17.51
CA ILE A 213 8.55 0.27 -17.64
C ILE A 213 8.39 0.64 -19.11
N PHE A 214 7.17 0.49 -19.63
CA PHE A 214 6.81 0.84 -21.00
C PHE A 214 5.68 1.87 -21.02
N ARG A 215 5.75 2.81 -21.97
CA ARG A 215 4.82 3.97 -22.04
C ARG A 215 3.43 3.59 -22.53
N ASP A 216 3.29 2.52 -23.31
CA ASP A 216 2.02 2.08 -23.89
C ASP A 216 0.93 1.81 -22.83
N ALA A 217 1.33 1.57 -21.57
CA ALA A 217 0.39 1.37 -20.47
C ALA A 217 -0.38 2.64 -20.06
N LEU A 218 -0.02 3.82 -20.58
CA LEU A 218 -0.69 5.09 -20.29
C LEU A 218 -1.96 5.29 -21.11
N ASP A 219 -2.04 4.71 -22.32
CA ASP A 219 -3.06 5.04 -23.34
C ASP A 219 -4.17 3.98 -23.48
N HIS A 220 -4.24 2.98 -22.60
CA HIS A 220 -5.19 1.85 -22.70
C HIS A 220 -6.57 2.08 -22.02
N TRP A 221 -7.02 3.32 -21.87
CA TRP A 221 -8.31 3.65 -21.22
C TRP A 221 -9.10 4.69 -21.98
#